data_3586dd8e55ff1206948f937a6dce7c19
#
_entry.id   3586dd8e55ff1206948f937a6dce7c19
#
_cell.length_a   1.000
_cell.length_b   1.000
_cell.length_c   1.000
_cell.angle_alpha   90.00
_cell.angle_beta   90.00
_cell.angle_gamma   90.00
#
_symmetry.space_group_name_H-M   'P 1'
#
loop_
_entity.id
_entity.type
_entity.pdbx_description
1 polymer ?
#
loop_
_entity_poly.entity_id
_entity_poly.type
_entity_poly.pdbx_seq_one_letter_code
_entity_poly.pdbx_strand_id
1 'polypeptide(L)'
;MEIIKRANRVIYKVNGETISIPSRMYPLESDSFQCFNADNTSEIVDEKIKDIFDSIKPETGRCFTNAETLCVALNKAGYPAEQYIGWLFMEDELPIHHSFVVLNDHILDLSISLKSEDFAKLDSMTKIYKTKDEAREYIAEYILQKEQSPNHQRCIFGIVDKMYHYIGAPGTREGGIKRNKELRKIYPQHPCFQDVKNGTTRGQEILLRKNEKNKKINNKSIYKKN
;
A
#
# COMPACT_ATOMS: atom_id res chain seq x y z
N MET A 1 6.60 -11.62 -18.73
CA MET A 1 7.50 -11.43 -17.56
C MET A 1 8.59 -12.49 -17.61
N GLU A 2 9.87 -12.12 -17.38
CA GLU A 2 10.98 -13.06 -17.23
C GLU A 2 11.42 -13.07 -15.77
N ILE A 3 11.64 -14.27 -15.19
CA ILE A 3 12.06 -14.43 -13.80
C ILE A 3 13.43 -15.13 -13.79
N ILE A 4 14.44 -14.46 -13.26
CA ILE A 4 15.80 -15.00 -13.14
C ILE A 4 16.13 -15.21 -11.67
N LYS A 5 16.23 -16.47 -11.25
CA LYS A 5 16.59 -16.85 -9.88
C LYS A 5 18.11 -16.90 -9.72
N ARG A 6 18.62 -16.16 -8.73
CA ARG A 6 20.01 -16.19 -8.28
C ARG A 6 20.06 -16.66 -6.82
N ALA A 7 21.24 -17.00 -6.32
CA ALA A 7 21.37 -17.54 -4.95
C ALA A 7 20.70 -16.66 -3.87
N ASN A 8 20.91 -15.34 -3.96
CA ASN A 8 20.43 -14.40 -2.93
C ASN A 8 19.35 -13.44 -3.42
N ARG A 9 19.05 -13.41 -4.71
CA ARG A 9 18.11 -12.47 -5.33
C ARG A 9 17.29 -13.13 -6.43
N VAL A 10 16.10 -12.61 -6.62
CA VAL A 10 15.26 -12.89 -7.79
C VAL A 10 15.13 -11.61 -8.60
N ILE A 11 15.35 -11.71 -9.89
CA ILE A 11 15.28 -10.60 -10.83
C ILE A 11 14.03 -10.80 -11.68
N TYR A 12 13.18 -9.79 -11.72
CA TYR A 12 12.01 -9.73 -12.56
C TYR A 12 12.25 -8.77 -13.69
N LYS A 13 12.00 -9.19 -14.93
CA LYS A 13 11.93 -8.30 -16.08
C LYS A 13 10.50 -8.23 -16.56
N VAL A 14 9.90 -7.06 -16.42
CA VAL A 14 8.50 -6.80 -16.75
C VAL A 14 8.42 -5.55 -17.59
N ASN A 15 7.95 -5.66 -18.86
CA ASN A 15 7.79 -4.54 -19.79
C ASN A 15 9.02 -3.63 -19.93
N GLY A 16 10.23 -4.23 -19.96
CA GLY A 16 11.49 -3.47 -20.06
C GLY A 16 12.11 -3.09 -18.71
N GLU A 17 11.34 -3.12 -17.62
CA GLU A 17 11.81 -2.86 -16.27
C GLU A 17 12.52 -4.07 -15.65
N THR A 18 13.54 -3.79 -14.84
CA THR A 18 14.27 -4.82 -14.08
C THR A 18 14.15 -4.56 -12.60
N ILE A 19 13.46 -5.45 -11.88
CA ILE A 19 13.27 -5.37 -10.42
C ILE A 19 14.02 -6.53 -9.78
N SER A 20 14.88 -6.22 -8.82
CA SER A 20 15.68 -7.21 -8.11
C SER A 20 15.34 -7.21 -6.63
N ILE A 21 14.86 -8.35 -6.11
CA ILE A 21 14.50 -8.50 -4.70
C ILE A 21 15.27 -9.63 -4.04
N PRO A 22 15.44 -9.63 -2.70
CA PRO A 22 16.00 -10.77 -1.99
C PRO A 22 15.19 -12.05 -2.22
N SER A 23 15.87 -13.20 -2.38
CA SER A 23 15.21 -14.48 -2.68
C SER A 23 14.12 -14.87 -1.66
N ARG A 24 14.27 -14.46 -0.40
CA ARG A 24 13.28 -14.68 0.66
C ARG A 24 11.96 -13.93 0.46
N MET A 25 11.95 -12.93 -0.43
CA MET A 25 10.78 -12.10 -0.74
C MET A 25 10.11 -12.52 -2.06
N TYR A 26 10.41 -13.73 -2.52
CA TYR A 26 9.88 -14.26 -3.76
C TYR A 26 8.49 -14.86 -3.56
N PRO A 27 7.42 -14.16 -3.89
CA PRO A 27 6.14 -14.77 -4.23
C PRO A 27 5.51 -14.21 -5.50
N LEU A 28 6.27 -13.48 -6.32
CA LEU A 28 5.77 -12.92 -7.57
C LEU A 28 5.73 -13.99 -8.64
N GLU A 29 4.52 -14.41 -8.99
CA GLU A 29 4.28 -15.42 -10.00
C GLU A 29 3.04 -15.06 -10.80
N SER A 30 3.21 -14.41 -11.96
CA SER A 30 2.21 -14.35 -13.00
C SER A 30 2.81 -13.85 -14.30
N ASP A 31 2.60 -14.57 -15.38
CA ASP A 31 3.06 -14.16 -16.72
C ASP A 31 2.25 -13.00 -17.29
N SER A 32 1.07 -12.74 -16.76
CA SER A 32 0.17 -11.64 -17.17
C SER A 32 0.42 -10.32 -16.46
N PHE A 33 1.40 -10.23 -15.56
CA PHE A 33 1.69 -9.00 -14.83
C PHE A 33 2.24 -7.92 -15.74
N GLN A 34 1.73 -6.69 -15.54
CA GLN A 34 2.23 -5.45 -16.10
C GLN A 34 2.92 -4.63 -15.02
N CYS A 35 3.90 -3.83 -15.41
CA CYS A 35 4.63 -2.93 -14.51
C CYS A 35 4.27 -1.48 -14.79
N PHE A 36 4.02 -0.72 -13.73
CA PHE A 36 3.73 0.71 -13.77
C PHE A 36 4.69 1.43 -12.81
N ASN A 37 5.34 2.46 -13.29
CA ASN A 37 6.28 3.29 -12.55
C ASN A 37 6.23 4.74 -13.03
N ALA A 38 7.12 5.59 -12.54
CA ALA A 38 7.17 7.00 -12.91
C ALA A 38 7.42 7.25 -14.41
N ASP A 39 8.09 6.32 -15.11
CA ASP A 39 8.50 6.52 -16.50
C ASP A 39 7.39 6.13 -17.51
N ASN A 40 6.45 5.29 -17.09
CA ASN A 40 5.39 4.78 -17.97
C ASN A 40 3.97 5.10 -17.49
N THR A 41 3.84 6.06 -16.60
CA THR A 41 2.55 6.58 -16.13
C THR A 41 2.46 8.08 -16.41
N SER A 42 1.24 8.63 -16.53
CA SER A 42 1.01 10.02 -16.91
C SER A 42 0.06 10.75 -15.97
N GLU A 43 0.07 12.09 -16.02
CA GLU A 43 -0.83 12.93 -15.22
C GLU A 43 -2.29 12.77 -15.64
N ILE A 44 -3.17 12.92 -14.67
CA ILE A 44 -4.60 13.06 -14.88
C ILE A 44 -4.96 14.55 -14.80
N VAL A 45 -5.52 15.07 -15.88
CA VAL A 45 -5.95 16.49 -15.99
C VAL A 45 -7.47 16.63 -15.78
N ASP A 46 -8.20 15.52 -15.71
CA ASP A 46 -9.66 15.51 -15.60
C ASP A 46 -10.10 15.73 -14.13
N GLU A 47 -10.68 16.91 -13.88
CA GLU A 47 -11.17 17.31 -12.56
C GLU A 47 -12.29 16.38 -12.02
N LYS A 48 -13.11 15.77 -12.91
CA LYS A 48 -14.14 14.83 -12.46
C LYS A 48 -13.54 13.56 -11.88
N ILE A 49 -12.45 13.06 -12.48
CA ILE A 49 -11.71 11.91 -11.93
C ILE A 49 -11.14 12.28 -10.56
N LYS A 50 -10.60 13.48 -10.45
CA LYS A 50 -10.08 14.00 -9.19
C LYS A 50 -11.16 14.10 -8.12
N ASP A 51 -12.31 14.66 -8.44
CA ASP A 51 -13.44 14.77 -7.53
C ASP A 51 -13.92 13.40 -7.04
N ILE A 52 -14.02 12.42 -7.96
CA ILE A 52 -14.35 11.04 -7.59
C ILE A 52 -13.31 10.46 -6.65
N PHE A 53 -12.03 10.61 -6.98
CA PHE A 53 -10.93 10.11 -6.17
C PHE A 53 -10.93 10.72 -4.76
N ASP A 54 -11.11 12.03 -4.65
CA ASP A 54 -11.08 12.76 -3.39
C ASP A 54 -12.36 12.53 -2.54
N SER A 55 -13.49 12.21 -3.18
CA SER A 55 -14.74 11.91 -2.47
C SER A 55 -14.71 10.61 -1.68
N ILE A 56 -13.82 9.68 -2.02
CA ILE A 56 -13.75 8.37 -1.38
C ILE A 56 -12.77 8.41 -0.21
N LYS A 57 -13.28 8.16 1.00
CA LYS A 57 -12.44 7.99 2.18
C LYS A 57 -11.90 6.57 2.24
N PRO A 58 -10.56 6.35 2.13
CA PRO A 58 -10.00 5.02 2.21
C PRO A 58 -10.03 4.45 3.62
N GLU A 59 -10.12 3.14 3.72
CA GLU A 59 -9.92 2.39 4.95
C GLU A 59 -8.49 1.86 5.03
N THR A 60 -7.81 2.08 6.15
CA THR A 60 -6.44 1.61 6.37
C THR A 60 -6.37 0.08 6.34
N GLY A 61 -5.44 -0.47 5.55
CA GLY A 61 -5.24 -1.90 5.41
C GLY A 61 -6.31 -2.62 4.56
N ARG A 62 -7.13 -1.88 3.83
CA ARG A 62 -8.22 -2.37 2.98
C ARG A 62 -7.98 -2.10 1.50
N CYS A 63 -6.76 -2.23 1.02
CA CYS A 63 -6.40 -1.89 -0.38
C CYS A 63 -7.32 -2.56 -1.42
N PHE A 64 -7.73 -3.81 -1.22
CA PHE A 64 -8.65 -4.49 -2.14
C PHE A 64 -10.04 -3.85 -2.17
N THR A 65 -10.57 -3.41 -1.03
CA THR A 65 -11.86 -2.73 -0.93
C THR A 65 -11.76 -1.29 -1.46
N ASN A 66 -10.69 -0.58 -1.11
CA ASN A 66 -10.47 0.78 -1.59
C ASN A 66 -10.38 0.84 -3.12
N ALA A 67 -9.64 -0.08 -3.72
CA ALA A 67 -9.49 -0.18 -5.17
C ALA A 67 -10.82 -0.55 -5.85
N GLU A 68 -11.59 -1.52 -5.30
CA GLU A 68 -12.90 -1.87 -5.82
C GLU A 68 -13.86 -0.68 -5.78
N THR A 69 -13.93 0.03 -4.64
CA THR A 69 -14.81 1.19 -4.48
C THR A 69 -14.50 2.28 -5.51
N LEU A 70 -13.22 2.59 -5.70
CA LEU A 70 -12.77 3.58 -6.67
C LEU A 70 -13.07 3.13 -8.11
N CYS A 71 -12.74 1.89 -8.44
CA CYS A 71 -12.98 1.30 -9.77
C CYS A 71 -14.48 1.36 -10.13
N VAL A 72 -15.36 0.98 -9.20
CA VAL A 72 -16.81 1.04 -9.38
C VAL A 72 -17.31 2.47 -9.57
N ALA A 73 -16.79 3.43 -8.80
CA ALA A 73 -17.20 4.84 -8.90
C ALA A 73 -16.78 5.44 -10.26
N LEU A 74 -15.57 5.17 -10.72
CA LEU A 74 -15.07 5.62 -12.01
C LEU A 74 -15.87 5.01 -13.17
N ASN A 75 -16.13 3.70 -13.15
CA ASN A 75 -16.91 3.03 -14.19
C ASN A 75 -18.36 3.56 -14.25
N LYS A 76 -18.99 3.86 -13.10
CA LYS A 76 -20.33 4.51 -13.06
C LYS A 76 -20.33 5.90 -13.68
N ALA A 77 -19.21 6.60 -13.62
CA ALA A 77 -19.03 7.90 -14.24
C ALA A 77 -18.63 7.84 -15.73
N GLY A 78 -18.47 6.61 -16.28
CA GLY A 78 -18.15 6.39 -17.70
C GLY A 78 -16.65 6.26 -18.00
N TYR A 79 -15.79 6.19 -16.99
CA TYR A 79 -14.35 5.97 -17.15
C TYR A 79 -14.03 4.48 -17.16
N PRO A 80 -13.30 3.94 -18.15
CA PRO A 80 -13.00 2.51 -18.27
C PRO A 80 -11.86 2.10 -17.30
N ALA A 81 -12.13 2.16 -16.01
CA ALA A 81 -11.17 1.82 -14.97
C ALA A 81 -11.16 0.32 -14.68
N GLU A 82 -9.99 -0.25 -14.45
CA GLU A 82 -9.79 -1.64 -14.10
C GLU A 82 -9.14 -1.78 -12.72
N GLN A 83 -9.65 -2.69 -11.91
CA GLN A 83 -8.97 -3.07 -10.67
C GLN A 83 -7.85 -4.05 -11.00
N TYR A 84 -6.67 -3.79 -10.47
CA TYR A 84 -5.49 -4.65 -10.58
C TYR A 84 -5.15 -5.27 -9.24
N ILE A 85 -4.68 -6.51 -9.30
CA ILE A 85 -4.17 -7.28 -8.16
C ILE A 85 -2.72 -7.64 -8.43
N GLY A 86 -1.87 -7.38 -7.47
CA GLY A 86 -0.45 -7.67 -7.63
C GLY A 86 0.40 -7.21 -6.46
N TRP A 87 1.46 -6.52 -6.76
CA TRP A 87 2.48 -6.13 -5.80
C TRP A 87 2.88 -4.67 -5.96
N LEU A 88 3.04 -4.01 -4.84
CA LEU A 88 3.66 -2.71 -4.74
C LEU A 88 5.07 -2.88 -4.18
N PHE A 89 6.04 -2.35 -4.88
CA PHE A 89 7.43 -2.26 -4.43
C PHE A 89 7.73 -0.82 -4.03
N MET A 90 8.41 -0.67 -2.91
CA MET A 90 9.00 0.60 -2.49
C MET A 90 10.50 0.50 -2.71
N GLU A 91 11.03 1.18 -3.74
CA GLU A 91 12.39 0.99 -4.22
C GLU A 91 12.68 -0.51 -4.41
N ASP A 92 13.85 -1.00 -4.02
CA ASP A 92 14.19 -2.44 -4.13
C ASP A 92 13.82 -3.26 -2.89
N GLU A 93 13.00 -2.72 -1.94
CA GLU A 93 13.02 -3.32 -0.62
C GLU A 93 11.85 -4.25 -0.31
N LEU A 94 10.63 -3.78 -0.26
CA LEU A 94 9.56 -4.59 0.34
C LEU A 94 8.34 -4.73 -0.57
N PRO A 95 8.18 -5.87 -1.26
CA PRO A 95 6.94 -6.11 -2.00
C PRO A 95 5.76 -6.30 -1.04
N ILE A 96 4.73 -5.50 -1.24
CA ILE A 96 3.46 -5.59 -0.53
C ILE A 96 2.42 -6.15 -1.50
N HIS A 97 1.74 -7.23 -1.14
CA HIS A 97 0.61 -7.73 -1.92
C HIS A 97 -0.54 -6.72 -1.85
N HIS A 98 -0.90 -6.16 -3.01
CA HIS A 98 -1.64 -4.92 -3.10
C HIS A 98 -2.71 -4.95 -4.19
N SER A 99 -3.64 -4.01 -4.11
CA SER A 99 -4.64 -3.76 -5.14
C SER A 99 -4.73 -2.27 -5.41
N PHE A 100 -4.79 -1.91 -6.67
CA PHE A 100 -4.81 -0.54 -7.19
C PHE A 100 -5.71 -0.44 -8.42
N VAL A 101 -5.98 0.77 -8.89
CA VAL A 101 -6.80 1.01 -10.08
C VAL A 101 -5.90 1.51 -11.21
N VAL A 102 -6.13 0.96 -12.39
CA VAL A 102 -5.53 1.40 -13.65
C VAL A 102 -6.62 2.02 -14.51
N LEU A 103 -6.36 3.21 -15.02
CA LEU A 103 -7.20 3.91 -15.98
C LEU A 103 -6.29 4.35 -17.14
N ASN A 104 -6.29 3.58 -18.23
CA ASN A 104 -5.32 3.70 -19.33
C ASN A 104 -3.88 3.52 -18.78
N ASP A 105 -3.05 4.56 -18.87
CA ASP A 105 -1.67 4.62 -18.33
C ASP A 105 -1.58 5.34 -16.98
N HIS A 106 -2.72 5.64 -16.34
CA HIS A 106 -2.77 6.30 -15.05
C HIS A 106 -2.94 5.28 -13.93
N ILE A 107 -2.24 5.47 -12.82
CA ILE A 107 -2.45 4.72 -11.59
C ILE A 107 -3.21 5.58 -10.58
N LEU A 108 -4.25 4.99 -10.00
CA LEU A 108 -5.03 5.60 -8.94
C LEU A 108 -5.02 4.67 -7.72
N ASP A 109 -4.39 5.12 -6.64
CA ASP A 109 -4.30 4.34 -5.43
C ASP A 109 -4.65 5.16 -4.18
N LEU A 110 -5.80 4.85 -3.62
CA LEU A 110 -6.31 5.46 -2.40
C LEU A 110 -5.58 5.00 -1.13
N SER A 111 -4.82 3.92 -1.22
CA SER A 111 -4.24 3.25 -0.03
C SER A 111 -2.80 3.69 0.24
N ILE A 112 -2.20 4.44 -0.68
CA ILE A 112 -0.83 4.96 -0.54
C ILE A 112 -0.87 6.45 -0.27
N SER A 113 -0.15 6.88 0.75
CA SER A 113 -0.15 8.24 1.24
C SER A 113 1.23 8.84 1.46
N LEU A 114 2.29 8.06 1.23
CA LEU A 114 3.67 8.51 1.39
C LEU A 114 4.30 8.83 0.05
N LYS A 115 5.05 9.93 0.02
CA LYS A 115 5.90 10.34 -1.10
C LYS A 115 7.37 10.10 -0.76
N SER A 116 8.24 10.16 -1.76
CA SER A 116 9.70 10.05 -1.56
C SER A 116 10.25 11.01 -0.50
N GLU A 117 9.67 12.20 -0.38
CA GLU A 117 10.02 13.19 0.66
C GLU A 117 9.67 12.72 2.08
N ASP A 118 8.53 12.04 2.23
CA ASP A 118 8.11 11.48 3.52
C ASP A 118 9.09 10.39 3.99
N PHE A 119 9.58 9.56 3.06
CA PHE A 119 10.58 8.54 3.39
C PHE A 119 11.92 9.14 3.77
N ALA A 120 12.38 10.18 3.07
CA ALA A 120 13.59 10.90 3.45
C ALA A 120 13.48 11.48 4.88
N LYS A 121 12.30 12.01 5.22
CA LYS A 121 12.00 12.50 6.57
C LYS A 121 11.98 11.35 7.59
N LEU A 122 11.30 10.26 7.30
CA LEU A 122 11.24 9.09 8.16
C LEU A 122 12.63 8.50 8.41
N ASP A 123 13.46 8.37 7.37
CA ASP A 123 14.84 7.89 7.51
C ASP A 123 15.68 8.78 8.43
N SER A 124 15.55 10.10 8.29
CA SER A 124 16.23 11.03 9.17
C SER A 124 15.78 10.92 10.63
N MET A 125 14.48 10.74 10.86
CA MET A 125 13.90 10.63 12.19
C MET A 125 14.19 9.29 12.86
N THR A 126 14.19 8.19 12.10
CA THR A 126 14.45 6.85 12.66
C THR A 126 15.88 6.70 13.18
N LYS A 127 16.82 7.50 12.70
CA LYS A 127 18.22 7.50 13.18
C LYS A 127 18.37 7.98 14.63
N ILE A 128 17.38 8.66 15.19
CA ILE A 128 17.40 9.12 16.58
C ILE A 128 16.85 8.10 17.58
N TYR A 129 16.17 7.05 17.11
CA TYR A 129 15.62 6.02 17.99
C TYR A 129 16.66 4.99 18.41
N LYS A 130 16.58 4.56 19.67
CA LYS A 130 17.53 3.61 20.26
C LYS A 130 17.28 2.17 19.83
N THR A 131 16.05 1.84 19.50
CA THR A 131 15.65 0.48 19.15
C THR A 131 14.88 0.46 17.81
N LYS A 132 14.95 -0.70 17.13
CA LYS A 132 14.19 -0.92 15.89
C LYS A 132 12.67 -0.91 16.12
N ASP A 133 12.22 -1.30 17.30
CA ASP A 133 10.79 -1.35 17.63
C ASP A 133 10.21 0.04 17.85
N GLU A 134 10.95 0.92 18.52
CA GLU A 134 10.58 2.35 18.66
C GLU A 134 10.49 3.02 17.28
N ALA A 135 11.49 2.79 16.42
CA ALA A 135 11.48 3.32 15.06
C ALA A 135 10.27 2.83 14.24
N ARG A 136 9.94 1.53 14.34
CA ARG A 136 8.77 0.94 13.66
C ARG A 136 7.46 1.51 14.17
N GLU A 137 7.33 1.71 15.48
CA GLU A 137 6.14 2.32 16.07
C GLU A 137 5.96 3.77 15.58
N TYR A 138 7.04 4.54 15.52
CA TYR A 138 7.01 5.90 14.98
C TYR A 138 6.57 5.92 13.51
N ILE A 139 7.17 5.07 12.66
CA ILE A 139 6.81 4.98 11.24
C ILE A 139 5.31 4.65 11.08
N ALA A 140 4.82 3.64 11.81
CA ALA A 140 3.43 3.24 11.74
C ALA A 140 2.49 4.37 12.21
N GLU A 141 2.85 5.10 13.27
CA GLU A 141 2.09 6.26 13.71
C GLU A 141 2.08 7.40 12.69
N TYR A 142 3.22 7.69 12.07
CA TYR A 142 3.33 8.71 11.04
C TYR A 142 2.45 8.41 9.83
N ILE A 143 2.49 7.16 9.34
CA ILE A 143 1.63 6.71 8.23
C ILE A 143 0.15 6.90 8.59
N LEU A 144 -0.26 6.45 9.78
CA LEU A 144 -1.65 6.60 10.22
C LEU A 144 -2.09 8.06 10.35
N GLN A 145 -1.22 8.94 10.83
CA GLN A 145 -1.52 10.37 10.91
C GLN A 145 -1.69 10.97 9.52
N LYS A 146 -0.85 10.60 8.57
CA LYS A 146 -0.96 11.01 7.17
C LYS A 146 -2.30 10.57 6.57
N GLU A 147 -2.65 9.30 6.71
CA GLU A 147 -3.90 8.72 6.16
C GLU A 147 -5.17 9.33 6.77
N GLN A 148 -5.11 9.79 8.01
CA GLN A 148 -6.24 10.37 8.73
C GLN A 148 -6.34 11.90 8.63
N SER A 149 -5.35 12.55 8.05
CA SER A 149 -5.37 14.01 7.89
C SER A 149 -6.50 14.44 6.96
N PRO A 150 -7.35 15.40 7.34
CA PRO A 150 -8.41 15.92 6.47
C PRO A 150 -7.87 16.60 5.21
N ASN A 151 -6.64 17.10 5.27
CA ASN A 151 -5.95 17.74 4.14
C ASN A 151 -4.97 16.77 3.46
N HIS A 152 -5.17 15.46 3.65
CA HIS A 152 -4.30 14.45 3.09
C HIS A 152 -4.35 14.45 1.57
N GLN A 153 -3.25 14.81 0.93
CA GLN A 153 -3.08 14.64 -0.50
C GLN A 153 -2.53 13.24 -0.77
N ARG A 154 -3.31 12.41 -1.40
CA ARG A 154 -2.87 11.07 -1.81
C ARG A 154 -1.74 11.19 -2.82
N CYS A 155 -0.74 10.32 -2.71
CA CYS A 155 0.45 10.47 -3.53
C CYS A 155 0.34 9.81 -4.90
N ILE A 156 -0.57 8.84 -5.09
CA ILE A 156 -0.71 8.15 -6.39
C ILE A 156 -2.05 8.53 -7.03
N PHE A 157 -1.96 9.54 -7.89
CA PHE A 157 -3.04 10.01 -8.74
C PHE A 157 -2.49 10.30 -10.13
N GLY A 158 -2.51 9.30 -11.00
CA GLY A 158 -1.98 9.37 -12.35
C GLY A 158 -0.53 8.89 -12.42
N ILE A 159 0.42 9.75 -12.09
CA ILE A 159 1.84 9.42 -12.09
C ILE A 159 2.22 8.65 -10.82
N VAL A 160 2.94 7.55 -10.97
CA VAL A 160 3.55 6.82 -9.86
C VAL A 160 4.74 7.60 -9.32
N ASP A 161 4.83 7.78 -8.00
CA ASP A 161 6.02 8.35 -7.36
C ASP A 161 7.24 7.45 -7.66
N LYS A 162 8.38 8.07 -7.95
CA LYS A 162 9.63 7.42 -8.41
C LYS A 162 10.13 6.28 -7.53
N MET A 163 9.72 6.23 -6.27
CA MET A 163 10.11 5.17 -5.36
C MET A 163 9.22 3.93 -5.42
N TYR A 164 8.13 3.98 -6.19
CA TYR A 164 7.19 2.88 -6.31
C TYR A 164 7.26 2.21 -7.67
N HIS A 165 7.11 0.89 -7.66
CA HIS A 165 6.77 0.09 -8.84
C HIS A 165 5.51 -0.71 -8.51
N TYR A 166 4.48 -0.56 -9.33
CA TYR A 166 3.28 -1.37 -9.27
C TYR A 166 3.39 -2.49 -10.28
N ILE A 167 3.20 -3.72 -9.85
CA ILE A 167 3.19 -4.89 -10.73
C ILE A 167 1.93 -5.68 -10.46
N GLY A 168 1.13 -5.93 -11.49
CA GLY A 168 -0.13 -6.62 -11.33
C GLY A 168 -0.81 -6.98 -12.64
N ALA A 169 -1.97 -7.58 -12.51
CA ALA A 169 -2.88 -7.91 -13.60
C ALA A 169 -4.31 -7.56 -13.22
N PRO A 170 -5.21 -7.36 -14.21
CA PRO A 170 -6.63 -7.19 -13.96
C PRO A 170 -7.18 -8.29 -13.06
N GLY A 171 -7.99 -7.92 -12.09
CA GLY A 171 -8.56 -8.86 -11.14
C GLY A 171 -9.68 -8.25 -10.30
N THR A 172 -10.30 -9.08 -9.46
CA THR A 172 -11.38 -8.66 -8.57
C THR A 172 -10.92 -8.63 -7.12
N ARG A 173 -11.63 -7.87 -6.29
CA ARG A 173 -11.41 -7.87 -4.83
C ARG A 173 -11.42 -9.27 -4.23
N GLU A 174 -12.40 -10.08 -4.59
CA GLU A 174 -12.53 -11.46 -4.08
C GLU A 174 -11.35 -12.33 -4.50
N GLY A 175 -10.96 -12.26 -5.78
CA GLY A 175 -9.78 -12.94 -6.31
C GLY A 175 -8.50 -12.54 -5.57
N GLY A 176 -8.32 -11.24 -5.33
CA GLY A 176 -7.19 -10.69 -4.59
C GLY A 176 -7.14 -11.17 -3.14
N ILE A 177 -8.27 -11.15 -2.44
CA ILE A 177 -8.38 -11.65 -1.05
C ILE A 177 -8.09 -13.16 -0.98
N LYS A 178 -8.64 -13.93 -1.92
CA LYS A 178 -8.36 -15.37 -2.01
C LYS A 178 -6.87 -15.62 -2.23
N ARG A 179 -6.29 -14.95 -3.22
CA ARG A 179 -4.85 -15.07 -3.51
C ARG A 179 -3.97 -14.66 -2.33
N ASN A 180 -4.31 -13.58 -1.64
CA ASN A 180 -3.59 -13.16 -0.43
C ASN A 180 -3.58 -14.25 0.66
N LYS A 181 -4.73 -14.90 0.89
CA LYS A 181 -4.83 -16.01 1.84
C LYS A 181 -3.99 -17.22 1.44
N GLU A 182 -3.93 -17.53 0.14
CA GLU A 182 -3.09 -18.61 -0.39
C GLU A 182 -1.60 -18.30 -0.23
N LEU A 183 -1.19 -17.09 -0.61
CA LEU A 183 0.20 -16.64 -0.47
C LEU A 183 0.69 -16.67 0.97
N ARG A 184 -0.15 -16.29 1.93
CA ARG A 184 0.17 -16.39 3.37
C ARG A 184 0.44 -17.82 3.82
N LYS A 185 -0.26 -18.80 3.25
CA LYS A 185 -0.06 -20.22 3.56
C LYS A 185 1.23 -20.76 2.93
N ILE A 186 1.50 -20.35 1.68
CA ILE A 186 2.67 -20.83 0.93
C ILE A 186 3.95 -20.15 1.41
N TYR A 187 3.89 -18.85 1.71
CA TYR A 187 5.03 -18.01 2.07
C TYR A 187 4.84 -17.34 3.46
N PRO A 188 4.67 -18.10 4.54
CA PRO A 188 4.39 -17.52 5.87
C PRO A 188 5.54 -16.66 6.40
N GLN A 189 6.76 -16.84 5.87
CA GLN A 189 7.95 -16.06 6.25
C GLN A 189 8.10 -14.77 5.45
N HIS A 190 7.22 -14.52 4.47
CA HIS A 190 7.31 -13.30 3.68
C HIS A 190 7.00 -12.07 4.53
N PRO A 191 7.83 -11.00 4.50
CA PRO A 191 7.69 -9.86 5.40
C PRO A 191 6.31 -9.19 5.38
N CYS A 192 5.67 -9.08 4.22
CA CYS A 192 4.34 -8.46 4.12
C CYS A 192 3.23 -9.26 4.85
N PHE A 193 3.49 -10.50 5.25
CA PHE A 193 2.54 -11.35 5.97
C PHE A 193 2.84 -11.50 7.45
N GLN A 194 4.03 -11.09 7.91
CA GLN A 194 4.46 -11.26 9.31
C GLN A 194 3.82 -10.25 10.27
N ASP A 195 3.46 -9.06 9.79
CA ASP A 195 2.91 -7.99 10.62
C ASP A 195 1.40 -8.11 10.86
N VAL A 196 0.78 -9.21 10.45
CA VAL A 196 -0.64 -9.47 10.67
C VAL A 196 -0.83 -10.42 11.82
N LYS A 197 -1.20 -9.89 12.97
CA LYS A 197 -1.67 -10.65 14.13
C LYS A 197 -3.20 -10.59 14.21
N ASN A 198 -3.84 -11.72 14.39
CA ASN A 198 -5.30 -11.79 14.61
C ASN A 198 -6.13 -11.08 13.50
N GLY A 199 -5.65 -11.07 12.29
CA GLY A 199 -6.33 -10.41 11.16
C GLY A 199 -6.14 -8.90 11.06
N THR A 200 -5.34 -8.29 11.95
CA THR A 200 -5.04 -6.85 11.94
C THR A 200 -3.63 -6.58 11.40
N THR A 201 -3.46 -5.49 10.68
CA THR A 201 -2.14 -4.98 10.30
C THR A 201 -1.45 -4.33 11.51
N ARG A 202 -0.12 -4.14 11.45
CA ARG A 202 0.63 -3.45 12.52
C ARG A 202 0.05 -2.06 12.81
N GLY A 203 -0.32 -1.31 11.76
CA GLY A 203 -0.95 0.00 11.90
C GLY A 203 -2.30 -0.08 12.61
N GLN A 204 -3.13 -1.07 12.29
CA GLN A 204 -4.41 -1.31 12.98
C GLN A 204 -4.20 -1.68 14.45
N GLU A 205 -3.19 -2.49 14.77
CA GLU A 205 -2.84 -2.80 16.16
C GLU A 205 -2.44 -1.55 16.97
N ILE A 206 -1.67 -0.63 16.37
CA ILE A 206 -1.28 0.62 17.02
C ILE A 206 -2.50 1.52 17.27
N LEU A 207 -3.41 1.62 16.29
CA LEU A 207 -4.68 2.35 16.46
C LEU A 207 -5.52 1.80 17.60
N LEU A 208 -5.68 0.48 17.67
CA LEU A 208 -6.42 -0.18 18.75
C LEU A 208 -5.82 0.13 20.11
N ARG A 209 -4.49 0.02 20.25
CA ARG A 209 -3.78 0.36 21.49
C ARG A 209 -3.95 1.83 21.91
N LYS A 210 -3.91 2.77 20.95
CA LYS A 210 -4.17 4.20 21.23
C LYS A 210 -5.58 4.43 21.72
N ASN A 211 -6.56 3.81 21.08
CA ASN A 211 -7.96 3.92 21.49
C ASN A 211 -8.20 3.36 22.89
N GLU A 212 -7.55 2.25 23.26
CA GLU A 212 -7.62 1.70 24.59
C GLU A 212 -6.96 2.61 25.65
N LYS A 213 -5.78 3.20 25.33
CA LYS A 213 -5.13 4.16 26.23
C LYS A 213 -6.02 5.40 26.45
N ASN A 214 -6.62 5.94 25.41
CA ASN A 214 -7.50 7.10 25.49
C ASN A 214 -8.78 6.79 26.32
N LYS A 215 -9.37 5.60 26.15
CA LYS A 215 -10.50 5.16 26.98
C LYS A 215 -10.11 5.07 28.46
N LYS A 216 -8.92 4.53 28.79
CA LYS A 216 -8.43 4.45 30.17
C LYS A 216 -8.14 5.82 30.78
N ILE A 217 -7.65 6.79 30.00
CA ILE A 217 -7.40 8.15 30.46
C ILE A 217 -8.73 8.86 30.74
N ASN A 218 -9.69 8.78 29.82
CA ASN A 218 -11.01 9.37 29.99
C ASN A 218 -11.76 8.80 31.20
N ASN A 219 -11.71 7.47 31.40
CA ASN A 219 -12.33 6.86 32.57
C ASN A 219 -11.67 7.31 33.88
N LYS A 220 -10.34 7.46 33.93
CA LYS A 220 -9.66 7.97 35.13
C LYS A 220 -9.97 9.43 35.43
N SER A 221 -10.28 10.23 34.41
CA SER A 221 -10.68 11.65 34.58
C SER A 221 -12.10 11.79 35.13
N ILE A 222 -12.98 10.84 34.85
CA ILE A 222 -14.35 10.82 35.38
C ILE A 222 -14.35 10.46 36.86
N TYR A 223 -13.49 9.53 37.30
CA TYR A 223 -13.39 9.11 38.73
C TYR A 223 -12.58 10.09 39.62
N LYS A 224 -11.93 11.13 39.05
CA LYS A 224 -11.25 12.17 39.83
C LYS A 224 -12.11 13.43 40.04
N LYS A 225 -13.32 13.48 39.54
CA LYS A 225 -14.26 14.62 39.68
C LYS A 225 -15.42 14.35 40.64
N ASN A 226 -15.37 13.25 41.38
CA ASN A 226 -16.24 12.92 42.52
C ASN A 226 -15.35 12.81 43.78
#